data_8e71be020b42308db9313aa4e0e4f2a2
#
_entry.id   8e71be020b42308db9313aa4e0e4f2a2
#
_cell.length_a   1.000
_cell.length_b   1.000
_cell.length_c   1.000
_cell.angle_alpha   90.00
_cell.angle_beta   90.00
_cell.angle_gamma   90.00
#
_symmetry.space_group_name_H-M   'P 1'
#
loop_
_entity.id
_entity.type
_entity.pdbx_description
1 polymer ?
#
loop_
_entity_poly.entity_id
_entity_poly.type
_entity_poly.pdbx_seq_one_letter_code
_entity_poly.pdbx_strand_id
1 'polypeptide(L)'
;MFKRSMCFLSIALMFSAYSSEINLYSINTGSFVYHLAGNHGQYNEKFNNQFFSGERKFSPDSKYSVLAGTMKNSFDDRCMALGLRRDWMNRQTDWVFKGVYGYTGEFFIKAFSHCGDSGTYETAKKLTSVGFSPYIYHAVQYNITPSFSVESGIILPSIYVVSMQWSFR
;
A
#
# COMPACT_ATOMS: atom_id res chain seq x y z
N MET A 1 13.97 -56.97 30.32
CA MET A 1 14.32 -56.56 28.94
C MET A 1 13.10 -55.86 28.34
N PHE A 2 13.08 -54.52 28.37
CA PHE A 2 12.00 -53.73 27.80
C PHE A 2 12.44 -53.28 26.39
N LYS A 3 11.81 -53.81 25.35
CA LYS A 3 11.96 -53.29 23.98
C LYS A 3 11.15 -52.01 23.83
N ARG A 4 11.81 -50.86 23.70
CA ARG A 4 11.18 -49.59 23.31
C ARG A 4 10.96 -49.61 21.78
N SER A 5 9.69 -49.71 21.39
CA SER A 5 9.24 -49.50 20.01
C SER A 5 9.21 -47.98 19.74
N MET A 6 10.12 -47.51 18.94
CA MET A 6 10.12 -46.11 18.44
C MET A 6 9.16 -46.06 17.26
N CYS A 7 7.96 -45.47 17.48
CA CYS A 7 7.07 -45.10 16.41
C CYS A 7 7.64 -43.82 15.72
N PHE A 8 8.18 -43.97 14.53
CA PHE A 8 8.48 -42.84 13.65
C PHE A 8 7.17 -42.28 13.10
N LEU A 9 6.74 -41.12 13.61
CA LEU A 9 5.64 -40.35 13.07
C LEU A 9 6.13 -39.66 11.78
N SER A 10 5.88 -40.28 10.64
CA SER A 10 6.15 -39.70 9.32
C SER A 10 5.14 -38.56 9.10
N ILE A 11 5.56 -37.32 9.35
CA ILE A 11 4.82 -36.13 8.94
C ILE A 11 4.98 -36.03 7.41
N ALA A 12 4.02 -36.56 6.68
CA ALA A 12 3.88 -36.31 5.26
C ALA A 12 3.52 -34.82 5.09
N LEU A 13 4.50 -34.01 4.77
CA LEU A 13 4.29 -32.65 4.27
C LEU A 13 3.56 -32.77 2.92
N MET A 14 2.25 -32.69 2.95
CA MET A 14 1.43 -32.48 1.76
C MET A 14 1.76 -31.08 1.25
N PHE A 15 2.74 -30.99 0.36
CA PHE A 15 2.87 -29.86 -0.55
C PHE A 15 1.64 -29.91 -1.47
N SER A 16 0.56 -29.26 -1.07
CA SER A 16 -0.52 -28.93 -1.98
C SER A 16 0.12 -28.16 -3.13
N ALA A 17 0.10 -28.70 -4.34
CA ALA A 17 0.42 -27.95 -5.54
C ALA A 17 -0.59 -26.81 -5.62
N TYR A 18 -0.19 -25.66 -5.11
CA TYR A 18 -0.99 -24.45 -5.15
C TYR A 18 -0.98 -23.99 -6.61
N SER A 19 -2.06 -24.31 -7.32
CA SER A 19 -2.36 -23.62 -8.58
C SER A 19 -2.37 -22.14 -8.23
N SER A 20 -1.43 -21.37 -8.79
CA SER A 20 -1.31 -19.93 -8.55
C SER A 20 -2.49 -19.23 -9.23
N GLU A 21 -3.64 -19.32 -8.60
CA GLU A 21 -4.78 -18.52 -9.02
C GLU A 21 -4.45 -17.05 -8.82
N ILE A 22 -4.48 -16.33 -9.93
CA ILE A 22 -3.99 -14.95 -9.96
C ILE A 22 -5.04 -14.04 -9.34
N ASN A 23 -4.68 -13.41 -8.23
CA ASN A 23 -5.50 -12.41 -7.58
C ASN A 23 -5.59 -11.15 -8.45
N LEU A 24 -6.83 -10.72 -8.77
CA LEU A 24 -7.11 -9.53 -9.55
C LEU A 24 -7.32 -8.29 -8.68
N TYR A 25 -7.83 -8.49 -7.48
CA TYR A 25 -8.18 -7.41 -6.55
C TYR A 25 -7.28 -7.44 -5.33
N SER A 26 -7.03 -6.28 -4.77
CA SER A 26 -6.40 -6.19 -3.44
C SER A 26 -6.92 -4.98 -2.67
N ILE A 27 -6.83 -5.08 -1.35
CA ILE A 27 -7.12 -4.00 -0.41
C ILE A 27 -5.85 -3.72 0.37
N ASN A 28 -5.48 -2.45 0.48
CA ASN A 28 -4.39 -1.99 1.33
C ASN A 28 -4.95 -1.34 2.58
N THR A 29 -4.37 -1.68 3.74
CA THR A 29 -4.80 -1.23 5.06
C THR A 29 -3.63 -1.08 6.01
N GLY A 30 -3.91 -0.57 7.22
CA GLY A 30 -2.96 -0.65 8.34
C GLY A 30 -1.67 0.10 8.10
N SER A 31 -1.73 1.26 7.47
CA SER A 31 -0.56 2.04 7.11
C SER A 31 -0.07 2.92 8.25
N PHE A 32 1.23 2.88 8.48
CA PHE A 32 1.95 3.76 9.39
C PHE A 32 2.94 4.61 8.61
N VAL A 33 2.96 5.90 8.91
CA VAL A 33 3.75 6.92 8.21
C VAL A 33 4.79 7.52 9.15
N TYR A 34 6.00 7.70 8.62
CA TYR A 34 7.08 8.41 9.27
C TYR A 34 7.76 9.38 8.32
N HIS A 35 7.76 10.67 8.66
CA HIS A 35 8.51 11.69 7.93
C HIS A 35 9.98 11.62 8.28
N LEU A 36 10.85 11.37 7.29
CA LEU A 36 12.30 11.28 7.47
C LEU A 36 12.96 12.66 7.62
N ALA A 37 12.35 13.70 7.07
CA ALA A 37 12.77 15.08 7.24
C ALA A 37 12.01 15.68 8.44
N GLY A 38 12.72 16.21 9.42
CA GLY A 38 12.11 16.89 10.57
C GLY A 38 11.30 18.11 10.15
N ASN A 39 10.22 18.42 10.86
CA ASN A 39 9.25 19.46 10.51
C ASN A 39 9.20 20.64 11.48
N HIS A 40 9.99 20.62 12.53
CA HIS A 40 9.96 21.64 13.59
C HIS A 40 8.55 21.92 14.16
N GLY A 41 7.68 20.90 14.20
CA GLY A 41 6.32 21.01 14.76
C GLY A 41 5.25 21.51 13.78
N GLN A 42 5.54 21.62 12.49
CA GLN A 42 4.58 22.11 11.48
C GLN A 42 3.50 21.07 11.09
N TYR A 43 3.80 19.78 11.27
CA TYR A 43 2.88 18.67 10.95
C TYR A 43 3.20 17.43 11.78
N ASN A 44 2.33 16.42 11.74
CA ASN A 44 2.56 15.15 12.42
C ASN A 44 3.66 14.34 11.73
N GLU A 45 4.76 14.08 12.43
CA GLU A 45 5.91 13.33 11.88
C GLU A 45 5.66 11.82 11.82
N LYS A 46 4.91 11.29 12.79
CA LYS A 46 4.65 9.85 12.96
C LYS A 46 3.18 9.64 13.24
N PHE A 47 2.48 8.94 12.37
CA PHE A 47 1.05 8.70 12.57
C PHE A 47 0.53 7.50 11.77
N ASN A 48 -0.60 6.98 12.24
CA ASN A 48 -1.42 6.08 11.45
C ASN A 48 -2.27 6.93 10.50
N ASN A 49 -1.95 6.90 9.21
CA ASN A 49 -2.66 7.70 8.21
C ASN A 49 -3.99 7.09 7.79
N GLN A 50 -4.42 6.02 8.46
CA GLN A 50 -5.69 5.34 8.17
C GLN A 50 -5.90 5.09 6.67
N PHE A 51 -4.80 4.72 5.99
CA PHE A 51 -4.86 4.41 4.56
C PHE A 51 -5.74 3.18 4.34
N PHE A 52 -6.68 3.35 3.42
CA PHE A 52 -7.51 2.28 2.91
C PHE A 52 -7.67 2.48 1.41
N SER A 53 -7.27 1.48 0.62
CA SER A 53 -7.45 1.53 -0.83
C SER A 53 -7.82 0.19 -1.39
N GLY A 54 -8.60 0.22 -2.49
CA GLY A 54 -8.81 -0.90 -3.38
C GLY A 54 -7.90 -0.78 -4.60
N GLU A 55 -7.35 -1.90 -5.03
CA GLU A 55 -6.62 -2.02 -6.29
C GLU A 55 -7.27 -3.08 -7.17
N ARG A 56 -7.19 -2.86 -8.48
CA ARG A 56 -7.59 -3.85 -9.49
C ARG A 56 -6.53 -3.93 -10.57
N LYS A 57 -6.02 -5.14 -10.83
CA LYS A 57 -5.16 -5.41 -11.98
C LYS A 57 -5.95 -5.28 -13.28
N PHE A 58 -5.32 -4.79 -14.34
CA PHE A 58 -5.97 -4.70 -15.67
C PHE A 58 -6.26 -6.08 -16.26
N SER A 59 -5.38 -7.04 -16.03
CA SER A 59 -5.56 -8.45 -16.39
C SER A 59 -4.74 -9.34 -15.45
N PRO A 60 -4.97 -10.67 -15.44
CA PRO A 60 -4.20 -11.60 -14.61
C PRO A 60 -2.67 -11.46 -14.78
N ASP A 61 -2.20 -11.23 -16.00
CA ASP A 61 -0.78 -11.11 -16.33
C ASP A 61 -0.26 -9.68 -16.35
N SER A 62 -1.13 -8.71 -16.10
CA SER A 62 -0.74 -7.30 -16.08
C SER A 62 0.25 -6.99 -14.95
N LYS A 63 1.26 -6.20 -15.28
CA LYS A 63 2.14 -5.55 -14.30
C LYS A 63 1.52 -4.27 -13.73
N TYR A 64 0.36 -3.85 -14.24
CA TYR A 64 -0.31 -2.62 -13.87
C TYR A 64 -1.62 -2.89 -13.16
N SER A 65 -1.91 -2.05 -12.16
CA SER A 65 -3.18 -2.01 -11.44
C SER A 65 -3.61 -0.56 -11.26
N VAL A 66 -4.92 -0.31 -11.30
CA VAL A 66 -5.49 0.95 -10.85
C VAL A 66 -5.72 0.89 -9.34
N LEU A 67 -5.48 2.02 -8.66
CA LEU A 67 -5.68 2.18 -7.22
C LEU A 67 -6.64 3.34 -6.97
N ALA A 68 -7.60 3.13 -6.08
CA ALA A 68 -8.46 4.18 -5.54
C ALA A 68 -8.63 3.98 -4.03
N GLY A 69 -8.54 5.06 -3.26
CA GLY A 69 -8.57 4.95 -1.81
C GLY A 69 -8.68 6.27 -1.09
N THR A 70 -8.47 6.22 0.21
CA THR A 70 -8.47 7.38 1.10
C THR A 70 -7.40 7.23 2.16
N MET A 71 -6.87 8.36 2.61
CA MET A 71 -5.90 8.43 3.71
C MET A 71 -6.02 9.75 4.44
N LYS A 72 -5.44 9.81 5.65
CA LYS A 72 -5.18 11.08 6.32
C LYS A 72 -3.83 11.63 5.89
N ASN A 73 -3.75 12.93 5.65
CA ASN A 73 -2.49 13.64 5.44
C ASN A 73 -1.81 13.96 6.78
N SER A 74 -0.66 14.61 6.74
CA SER A 74 0.13 14.97 7.93
C SER A 74 -0.51 16.05 8.81
N PHE A 75 -1.58 16.67 8.33
CA PHE A 75 -2.39 17.68 9.03
C PHE A 75 -3.68 17.09 9.61
N ASP A 76 -3.83 15.75 9.56
CA ASP A 76 -5.00 14.98 10.01
C ASP A 76 -6.25 15.13 9.12
N ASP A 77 -6.12 15.73 7.95
CA ASP A 77 -7.21 15.88 7.00
C ASP A 77 -7.38 14.63 6.15
N ARG A 78 -8.63 14.25 5.87
CA ARG A 78 -8.94 13.11 5.02
C ARG A 78 -8.83 13.49 3.55
N CYS A 79 -8.02 12.73 2.81
CA CYS A 79 -7.75 12.89 1.39
C CYS A 79 -8.19 11.66 0.60
N MET A 80 -8.60 11.87 -0.64
CA MET A 80 -8.73 10.80 -1.63
C MET A 80 -7.38 10.52 -2.28
N ALA A 81 -7.12 9.27 -2.64
CA ALA A 81 -5.95 8.84 -3.40
C ALA A 81 -6.39 8.11 -4.67
N LEU A 82 -5.82 8.50 -5.81
CA LEU A 82 -6.01 7.85 -7.11
C LEU A 82 -4.66 7.60 -7.74
N GLY A 83 -4.41 6.42 -8.24
CA GLY A 83 -3.11 6.10 -8.81
C GLY A 83 -3.08 4.87 -9.71
N LEU A 84 -1.95 4.73 -10.37
CA LEU A 84 -1.56 3.58 -11.16
C LEU A 84 -0.38 2.89 -10.46
N ARG A 85 -0.53 1.63 -10.13
CA ARG A 85 0.55 0.78 -9.64
C ARG A 85 1.24 0.07 -10.79
N ARG A 86 2.56 -0.05 -10.71
CA ARG A 86 3.38 -0.89 -11.57
C ARG A 86 4.24 -1.82 -10.74
N ASP A 87 4.17 -3.13 -11.03
CA ASP A 87 5.09 -4.14 -10.49
C ASP A 87 6.33 -4.23 -11.39
N TRP A 88 7.53 -4.04 -10.80
CA TRP A 88 8.81 -3.95 -11.52
C TRP A 88 9.53 -5.30 -11.60
N MET A 89 9.42 -6.12 -10.54
CA MET A 89 10.11 -7.40 -10.45
C MET A 89 9.21 -8.58 -10.80
N ASN A 90 9.86 -9.69 -11.19
CA ASN A 90 9.20 -10.89 -11.68
C ASN A 90 8.49 -11.65 -10.54
N ARG A 91 7.32 -12.24 -10.88
CA ARG A 91 6.38 -12.94 -10.00
C ARG A 91 6.85 -14.29 -9.45
N GLN A 92 8.09 -14.69 -9.74
CA GLN A 92 8.65 -16.00 -9.31
C GLN A 92 9.20 -15.99 -7.88
N THR A 93 9.17 -14.86 -7.20
CA THR A 93 9.64 -14.70 -5.82
C THR A 93 8.54 -14.14 -4.94
N ASP A 94 8.64 -14.35 -3.62
CA ASP A 94 7.74 -13.75 -2.64
C ASP A 94 7.92 -12.22 -2.52
N TRP A 95 8.97 -11.69 -3.16
CA TRP A 95 9.29 -10.27 -3.16
C TRP A 95 8.76 -9.59 -4.43
N VAL A 96 8.10 -8.46 -4.23
CA VAL A 96 7.62 -7.59 -5.30
C VAL A 96 8.17 -6.19 -5.07
N PHE A 97 8.94 -5.67 -6.03
CA PHE A 97 9.23 -4.25 -6.07
C PHE A 97 8.16 -3.55 -6.89
N LYS A 98 7.54 -2.49 -6.31
CA LYS A 98 6.44 -1.78 -6.95
C LYS A 98 6.59 -0.28 -6.87
N GLY A 99 5.98 0.42 -7.83
CA GLY A 99 5.77 1.86 -7.81
C GLY A 99 4.29 2.19 -7.93
N VAL A 100 3.81 3.19 -7.19
CA VAL A 100 2.48 3.78 -7.35
C VAL A 100 2.65 5.24 -7.73
N TYR A 101 2.01 5.63 -8.81
CA TYR A 101 2.07 6.97 -9.39
C TYR A 101 0.68 7.52 -9.50
N GLY A 102 0.43 8.65 -8.89
CA GLY A 102 -0.91 9.22 -8.87
C GLY A 102 -0.97 10.55 -8.15
N TYR A 103 -2.13 10.83 -7.63
CA TYR A 103 -2.42 12.03 -6.88
C TYR A 103 -3.21 11.71 -5.63
N THR A 104 -3.08 12.57 -4.62
CA THR A 104 -3.92 12.58 -3.43
C THR A 104 -4.48 13.99 -3.24
N GLY A 105 -5.73 14.11 -2.76
CA GLY A 105 -6.36 15.41 -2.64
C GLY A 105 -7.88 15.37 -2.42
N GLU A 106 -8.52 16.51 -2.67
CA GLU A 106 -9.98 16.68 -2.50
C GLU A 106 -10.82 16.23 -3.70
N PHE A 107 -10.28 16.27 -4.92
CA PHE A 107 -10.90 15.78 -6.17
C PHE A 107 -12.39 16.19 -6.37
N PHE A 108 -12.77 17.41 -6.02
CA PHE A 108 -14.16 17.93 -6.11
C PHE A 108 -15.19 17.16 -5.27
N ILE A 109 -14.76 16.31 -4.33
CA ILE A 109 -15.64 15.53 -3.46
C ILE A 109 -15.71 16.19 -2.09
N LYS A 110 -16.92 16.63 -1.67
CA LYS A 110 -17.15 17.33 -0.40
C LYS A 110 -16.56 16.63 0.83
N ALA A 111 -16.56 15.29 0.85
CA ALA A 111 -16.00 14.50 1.96
C ALA A 111 -14.49 14.72 2.16
N PHE A 112 -13.79 15.25 1.16
CA PHE A 112 -12.34 15.50 1.16
C PHE A 112 -11.99 16.99 1.04
N SER A 113 -12.94 17.90 1.20
CA SER A 113 -12.75 19.35 0.96
C SER A 113 -11.67 19.98 1.83
N HIS A 114 -11.41 19.44 3.04
CA HIS A 114 -10.37 19.93 3.94
C HIS A 114 -8.96 19.47 3.55
N CYS A 115 -8.82 18.43 2.71
CA CYS A 115 -7.51 17.95 2.26
C CYS A 115 -6.68 19.05 1.57
N GLY A 116 -7.32 20.04 0.96
CA GLY A 116 -6.69 21.15 0.26
C GLY A 116 -6.31 22.37 1.12
N ASP A 117 -6.54 22.33 2.43
CA ASP A 117 -6.43 23.53 3.28
C ASP A 117 -5.03 23.76 3.83
N SER A 118 -4.07 22.83 3.62
CA SER A 118 -2.73 22.91 4.19
C SER A 118 -1.62 22.37 3.27
N GLY A 119 -0.40 22.88 3.46
CA GLY A 119 0.82 22.36 2.81
C GLY A 119 0.83 22.45 1.30
N THR A 120 1.34 21.42 0.64
CA THR A 120 1.42 21.35 -0.84
C THR A 120 0.06 21.32 -1.51
N TYR A 121 -0.96 20.81 -0.84
CA TYR A 121 -2.35 20.78 -1.32
C TYR A 121 -2.93 22.20 -1.46
N GLU A 122 -2.67 23.07 -0.47
CA GLU A 122 -3.09 24.48 -0.49
C GLU A 122 -2.46 25.25 -1.65
N THR A 123 -1.19 24.98 -1.94
CA THR A 123 -0.50 25.59 -3.08
C THR A 123 -1.17 25.22 -4.41
N ALA A 124 -1.53 23.96 -4.60
CA ALA A 124 -2.27 23.52 -5.78
C ALA A 124 -3.68 24.15 -5.82
N LYS A 125 -4.36 24.24 -4.67
CA LYS A 125 -5.70 24.82 -4.55
C LYS A 125 -5.74 26.31 -4.94
N LYS A 126 -4.71 27.08 -4.56
CA LYS A 126 -4.56 28.49 -4.97
C LYS A 126 -4.40 28.64 -6.48
N LEU A 127 -3.78 27.66 -7.17
CA LEU A 127 -3.53 27.72 -8.62
C LEU A 127 -4.70 27.16 -9.44
N THR A 128 -5.34 26.10 -8.97
CA THR A 128 -6.28 25.27 -9.77
C THR A 128 -7.70 25.24 -9.22
N SER A 129 -7.93 25.85 -8.06
CA SER A 129 -9.18 25.77 -7.25
C SER A 129 -9.48 24.39 -6.67
N VAL A 130 -8.52 23.42 -6.78
CA VAL A 130 -8.62 22.05 -6.23
C VAL A 130 -7.35 21.71 -5.49
N GLY A 131 -7.47 21.31 -4.22
CA GLY A 131 -6.34 20.85 -3.41
C GLY A 131 -5.91 19.45 -3.80
N PHE A 132 -4.68 19.30 -4.34
CA PHE A 132 -4.10 18.00 -4.63
C PHE A 132 -2.58 18.04 -4.52
N SER A 133 -1.97 16.87 -4.36
CA SER A 133 -0.53 16.69 -4.34
C SER A 133 -0.15 15.43 -5.14
N PRO A 134 0.97 15.45 -5.89
CA PRO A 134 1.50 14.25 -6.50
C PRO A 134 1.76 13.15 -5.46
N TYR A 135 1.44 11.92 -5.81
CA TYR A 135 1.68 10.74 -5.00
C TYR A 135 2.60 9.80 -5.76
N ILE A 136 3.88 9.77 -5.36
CA ILE A 136 4.91 8.91 -5.96
C ILE A 136 5.45 8.03 -4.84
N TYR A 137 5.08 6.75 -4.87
CA TYR A 137 5.42 5.78 -3.84
C TYR A 137 6.19 4.62 -4.45
N HIS A 138 7.35 4.29 -3.89
CA HIS A 138 8.14 3.11 -4.23
C HIS A 138 8.25 2.21 -3.02
N ALA A 139 7.95 0.93 -3.18
CA ALA A 139 7.94 -0.02 -2.09
C ALA A 139 8.47 -1.39 -2.49
N VAL A 140 8.96 -2.09 -1.48
CA VAL A 140 9.19 -3.52 -1.49
C VAL A 140 8.06 -4.17 -0.72
N GLN A 141 7.41 -5.14 -1.33
CA GLN A 141 6.35 -5.95 -0.75
C GLN A 141 6.88 -7.37 -0.57
N TYR A 142 6.58 -7.98 0.57
CA TYR A 142 6.83 -9.39 0.83
C TYR A 142 5.50 -10.13 1.00
N ASN A 143 5.27 -11.16 0.19
CA ASN A 143 4.09 -12.00 0.24
C ASN A 143 4.28 -13.09 1.29
N ILE A 144 3.63 -12.94 2.44
CA ILE A 144 3.66 -13.92 3.54
C ILE A 144 2.81 -15.14 3.17
N THR A 145 1.68 -14.89 2.51
CA THR A 145 0.80 -15.89 1.94
C THR A 145 0.32 -15.44 0.55
N PRO A 146 -0.33 -16.28 -0.26
CA PRO A 146 -0.91 -15.86 -1.53
C PRO A 146 -1.94 -14.73 -1.43
N SER A 147 -2.55 -14.55 -0.25
CA SER A 147 -3.60 -13.55 -0.01
C SER A 147 -3.19 -12.43 0.94
N PHE A 148 -2.00 -12.50 1.57
CA PHE A 148 -1.56 -11.49 2.54
C PHE A 148 -0.11 -11.11 2.35
N SER A 149 0.17 -9.82 2.35
CA SER A 149 1.49 -9.24 2.16
C SER A 149 1.71 -8.06 3.10
N VAL A 150 2.97 -7.81 3.41
CA VAL A 150 3.44 -6.60 4.09
C VAL A 150 4.32 -5.83 3.13
N GLU A 151 4.20 -4.53 3.14
CA GLU A 151 4.99 -3.65 2.31
C GLU A 151 5.66 -2.53 3.10
N SER A 152 6.80 -2.11 2.61
CA SER A 152 7.58 -1.02 3.17
C SER A 152 8.17 -0.19 2.04
N GLY A 153 8.03 1.13 2.11
CA GLY A 153 8.45 2.00 1.02
C GLY A 153 8.54 3.47 1.38
N ILE A 154 8.79 4.27 0.36
CA ILE A 154 8.95 5.72 0.50
C ILE A 154 8.01 6.43 -0.47
N ILE A 155 7.20 7.34 0.06
CA ILE A 155 6.54 8.38 -0.73
C ILE A 155 7.54 9.52 -0.87
N LEU A 156 7.83 9.89 -2.10
CA LEU A 156 8.78 10.96 -2.37
C LEU A 156 8.26 12.33 -1.92
N PRO A 157 9.14 13.19 -1.36
CA PRO A 157 10.60 13.02 -1.30
C PRO A 157 11.13 12.26 -0.07
N SER A 158 10.39 12.14 1.04
CA SER A 158 10.99 11.70 2.32
C SER A 158 10.01 11.12 3.34
N ILE A 159 8.93 10.47 2.89
CA ILE A 159 7.93 9.90 3.78
C ILE A 159 8.02 8.37 3.72
N TYR A 160 8.48 7.77 4.81
CA TYR A 160 8.53 6.31 4.96
C TYR A 160 7.16 5.77 5.36
N VAL A 161 6.77 4.65 4.74
CA VAL A 161 5.47 4.02 4.96
C VAL A 161 5.63 2.52 5.13
N VAL A 162 4.90 1.95 6.09
CA VAL A 162 4.69 0.51 6.22
C VAL A 162 3.20 0.25 6.15
N SER A 163 2.76 -0.74 5.38
CA SER A 163 1.35 -1.11 5.25
C SER A 163 1.16 -2.59 4.96
N MET A 164 -0.10 -3.03 4.96
CA MET A 164 -0.51 -4.39 4.69
C MET A 164 -1.40 -4.44 3.45
N GLN A 165 -1.26 -5.51 2.67
CA GLN A 165 -2.10 -5.76 1.50
C GLN A 165 -2.76 -7.12 1.58
N TRP A 166 -4.06 -7.15 1.31
CA TRP A 166 -4.89 -8.34 1.21
C TRP A 166 -5.29 -8.52 -0.25
N SER A 167 -5.00 -9.69 -0.82
CA SER A 167 -5.23 -9.98 -2.24
C SER A 167 -6.26 -11.09 -2.40
N PHE A 168 -7.16 -10.92 -3.38
CA PHE A 168 -8.26 -11.85 -3.65
C PHE A 168 -8.67 -11.81 -5.12
N ARG A 169 -9.52 -12.78 -5.51
CA ARG A 169 -10.03 -12.96 -6.89
C ARG A 169 -11.13 -12.00 -7.25
#